data_247c4cab98c14501a932f436d031c2d5
#
_entry.id   247c4cab98c14501a932f436d031c2d5
#
_cell.length_a   1.000
_cell.length_b   1.000
_cell.length_c   1.000
_cell.angle_alpha   90.00
_cell.angle_beta   90.00
_cell.angle_gamma   90.00
#
_symmetry.space_group_name_H-M   'P 1'
#
loop_
_entity.id
_entity.type
_entity.pdbx_description
1 polymer ?
#
loop_
_entity_poly.entity_id
_entity_poly.type
_entity_poly.pdbx_seq_one_letter_code
_entity_poly.pdbx_strand_id
1 'polypeptide(L)'
;MAREEQIMINRRAILAAMGAALLVSTAPSAHAQNLPGNVRMVIGSTSTGGDTYQNASIVAEALAAHLGINIKVDPVGTSEGLKALDRDARGTTVMLHHDQIYLSYLYGVPGNDDPFANYVVGPTVAINPGDSFLVPADSPYQTMDDILTAAANGTQIRVAIQPGGVSEIGFTAMRNAAKVRSPGSEKNIVAVNTGSQADKNQAMWDDLADVINGSIQANEQFTQLPADDPKAMRFVWITARPATLDQAPEAGMGATTRADFLQYASPVTSVTLDGTKDFSFDKEFFLLYNKDMDPALMDAIDTALGEIYAAGDIQKRQAEAFFIPNFQPRAQALEHLSAKSERIGGIIEDLQSE
;
A
#
# COMPACT_ATOMS: atom_id res chain seq x y z
N MET A 1 -71.16 -20.73 26.01
CA MET A 1 -70.00 -20.89 26.95
C MET A 1 -68.86 -21.69 26.38
N ALA A 2 -69.01 -22.64 25.44
CA ALA A 2 -67.89 -23.43 24.88
C ALA A 2 -66.99 -22.74 23.83
N ARG A 3 -67.36 -21.54 23.34
CA ARG A 3 -66.60 -20.84 22.29
C ARG A 3 -65.62 -19.78 22.79
N GLU A 4 -65.78 -19.31 24.03
CA GLU A 4 -64.86 -18.33 24.61
C GLU A 4 -63.65 -18.98 25.29
N GLU A 5 -63.77 -20.19 25.82
CA GLU A 5 -62.63 -20.90 26.41
C GLU A 5 -61.57 -21.32 25.38
N GLN A 6 -62.00 -21.64 24.12
CA GLN A 6 -61.07 -22.05 23.05
C GLN A 6 -60.23 -20.88 22.52
N ILE A 7 -60.72 -19.66 22.65
CA ILE A 7 -59.99 -18.44 22.21
C ILE A 7 -58.91 -18.04 23.25
N MET A 8 -59.12 -18.34 24.54
CA MET A 8 -58.11 -18.02 25.60
C MET A 8 -56.93 -18.99 25.60
N ILE A 9 -57.12 -20.25 25.20
CA ILE A 9 -56.05 -21.25 25.13
C ILE A 9 -55.10 -20.91 23.98
N ASN A 10 -55.60 -20.44 22.82
CA ASN A 10 -54.77 -20.05 21.69
C ASN A 10 -53.95 -18.76 21.93
N ARG A 11 -54.41 -17.83 22.76
CA ARG A 11 -53.64 -16.63 23.09
C ARG A 11 -52.44 -16.88 24.00
N ARG A 12 -52.53 -17.87 24.89
CA ARG A 12 -51.41 -18.26 25.77
C ARG A 12 -50.34 -19.06 25.03
N ALA A 13 -50.70 -19.86 24.02
CA ALA A 13 -49.78 -20.58 23.19
C ALA A 13 -48.99 -19.67 22.22
N ILE A 14 -49.62 -18.58 21.72
CA ILE A 14 -48.96 -17.61 20.81
C ILE A 14 -47.97 -16.73 21.58
N LEU A 15 -48.22 -16.38 22.84
CA LEU A 15 -47.29 -15.61 23.67
C LEU A 15 -46.10 -16.43 24.17
N ALA A 16 -46.20 -17.76 24.26
CA ALA A 16 -45.07 -18.62 24.59
C ALA A 16 -44.16 -18.90 23.39
N ALA A 17 -44.68 -18.81 22.15
CA ALA A 17 -43.88 -18.99 20.91
C ALA A 17 -43.11 -17.72 20.49
N MET A 18 -43.50 -16.52 20.94
CA MET A 18 -42.79 -15.26 20.66
C MET A 18 -41.65 -14.95 21.67
N GLY A 19 -41.54 -15.69 22.75
CA GLY A 19 -40.48 -15.50 23.74
C GLY A 19 -39.20 -16.28 23.51
N ALA A 20 -39.18 -17.20 22.52
CA ALA A 20 -38.03 -18.07 22.25
C ALA A 20 -37.15 -17.64 21.07
N ALA A 21 -37.47 -16.55 20.37
CA ALA A 21 -36.80 -16.16 19.14
C ALA A 21 -35.82 -14.97 19.23
N LEU A 22 -35.44 -14.54 20.47
CA LEU A 22 -34.54 -13.38 20.67
C LEU A 22 -33.40 -13.66 21.65
N LEU A 23 -32.82 -14.86 21.60
CA LEU A 23 -31.48 -15.12 22.12
C LEU A 23 -30.60 -15.63 20.97
N VAL A 24 -30.42 -14.79 19.95
CA VAL A 24 -29.18 -14.87 19.15
C VAL A 24 -28.11 -14.33 20.09
N SER A 25 -27.56 -15.22 20.94
CA SER A 25 -26.33 -14.97 21.65
C SER A 25 -25.29 -14.75 20.54
N THR A 26 -24.84 -13.51 20.37
CA THR A 26 -23.54 -13.22 19.79
C THR A 26 -22.52 -13.87 20.73
N ALA A 27 -22.29 -15.17 20.56
CA ALA A 27 -21.15 -15.82 21.18
C ALA A 27 -19.93 -15.09 20.59
N PRO A 28 -19.04 -14.50 21.40
CA PRO A 28 -17.77 -14.02 20.87
C PRO A 28 -17.10 -15.21 20.19
N SER A 29 -16.64 -14.97 18.95
CA SER A 29 -15.95 -15.98 18.16
C SER A 29 -14.90 -16.63 19.05
N ALA A 30 -14.86 -17.96 19.12
CA ALA A 30 -13.95 -18.72 20.00
C ALA A 30 -12.46 -18.38 19.78
N HIS A 31 -12.13 -17.67 18.72
CA HIS A 31 -10.79 -17.22 18.35
C HIS A 31 -10.26 -16.03 19.19
N ALA A 32 -11.10 -15.25 19.83
CA ALA A 32 -10.66 -14.08 20.63
C ALA A 32 -10.04 -14.46 21.99
N GLN A 33 -10.18 -15.69 22.43
CA GLN A 33 -9.79 -16.10 23.80
C GLN A 33 -8.30 -16.11 24.10
N ASN A 34 -7.41 -16.07 23.08
CA ASN A 34 -5.96 -16.14 23.26
C ASN A 34 -5.19 -14.91 22.79
N LEU A 35 -5.86 -13.94 22.13
CA LEU A 35 -5.18 -12.74 21.66
C LEU A 35 -4.92 -11.76 22.81
N PRO A 36 -3.77 -11.05 22.80
CA PRO A 36 -3.53 -9.95 23.74
C PRO A 36 -4.62 -8.88 23.62
N GLY A 37 -5.12 -8.38 24.76
CA GLY A 37 -6.15 -7.32 24.75
C GLY A 37 -5.69 -5.99 24.14
N ASN A 38 -4.36 -5.80 23.99
CA ASN A 38 -3.75 -4.66 23.32
C ASN A 38 -2.69 -5.16 22.34
N VAL A 39 -2.80 -4.76 21.09
CA VAL A 39 -1.85 -5.06 20.01
C VAL A 39 -1.33 -3.74 19.43
N ARG A 40 -0.05 -3.72 19.14
CA ARG A 40 0.63 -2.64 18.44
C ARG A 40 0.82 -3.04 16.98
N MET A 41 0.21 -2.31 16.06
CA MET A 41 0.47 -2.48 14.63
C MET A 41 1.52 -1.46 14.20
N VAL A 42 2.78 -1.91 14.12
CA VAL A 42 3.87 -1.06 13.62
C VAL A 42 3.81 -0.97 12.11
N ILE A 43 4.22 0.16 11.55
CA ILE A 43 4.27 0.36 10.11
C ILE A 43 5.61 0.90 9.63
N GLY A 44 5.97 0.58 8.38
CA GLY A 44 7.23 1.00 7.75
C GLY A 44 7.30 2.47 7.35
N SER A 45 6.41 3.31 7.84
CA SER A 45 6.39 4.75 7.61
C SER A 45 6.49 5.50 8.93
N THR A 46 7.16 6.66 8.93
CA THR A 46 7.15 7.62 10.05
C THR A 46 6.07 8.69 9.90
N SER A 47 5.39 8.73 8.73
CA SER A 47 4.35 9.71 8.41
C SER A 47 2.96 9.15 8.67
N THR A 48 2.07 9.98 9.23
CA THR A 48 0.63 9.71 9.39
C THR A 48 -0.20 10.18 8.20
N GLY A 49 0.39 10.93 7.26
CA GLY A 49 -0.30 11.43 6.06
C GLY A 49 -0.14 10.55 4.82
N GLY A 50 0.58 9.43 4.91
CA GLY A 50 0.84 8.54 3.77
C GLY A 50 -0.14 7.37 3.71
N ASP A 51 -0.17 6.73 2.55
CA ASP A 51 -1.01 5.56 2.25
C ASP A 51 -0.79 4.37 3.21
N THR A 52 0.45 4.15 3.66
CA THR A 52 0.76 3.05 4.60
C THR A 52 0.03 3.24 5.93
N TYR A 53 0.03 4.47 6.48
CA TYR A 53 -0.71 4.77 7.70
C TYR A 53 -2.22 4.68 7.49
N GLN A 54 -2.71 5.19 6.36
CA GLN A 54 -4.13 5.17 6.02
C GLN A 54 -4.67 3.75 5.91
N ASN A 55 -3.98 2.88 5.15
CA ASN A 55 -4.41 1.48 5.02
C ASN A 55 -4.27 0.71 6.34
N ALA A 56 -3.18 0.92 7.10
CA ALA A 56 -2.99 0.32 8.41
C ALA A 56 -4.11 0.71 9.39
N SER A 57 -4.56 1.97 9.37
CA SER A 57 -5.68 2.43 10.20
C SER A 57 -6.99 1.73 9.84
N ILE A 58 -7.29 1.59 8.54
CA ILE A 58 -8.48 0.87 8.07
C ILE A 58 -8.47 -0.59 8.55
N VAL A 59 -7.33 -1.28 8.40
CA VAL A 59 -7.16 -2.68 8.80
C VAL A 59 -7.20 -2.84 10.32
N ALA A 60 -6.49 -1.98 11.05
CA ALA A 60 -6.43 -2.03 12.52
C ALA A 60 -7.81 -1.80 13.17
N GLU A 61 -8.57 -0.83 12.67
CA GLU A 61 -9.93 -0.55 13.18
C GLU A 61 -10.89 -1.70 12.89
N ALA A 62 -10.81 -2.30 11.69
CA ALA A 62 -11.64 -3.45 11.35
C ALA A 62 -11.31 -4.67 12.21
N LEU A 63 -10.01 -4.99 12.40
CA LEU A 63 -9.56 -6.07 13.27
C LEU A 63 -9.93 -5.80 14.74
N ALA A 64 -9.73 -4.59 15.25
CA ALA A 64 -10.05 -4.22 16.61
C ALA A 64 -11.55 -4.41 16.91
N ALA A 65 -12.41 -3.95 16.00
CA ALA A 65 -13.86 -4.12 16.13
C ALA A 65 -14.30 -5.60 16.08
N HIS A 66 -13.70 -6.39 15.15
CA HIS A 66 -14.04 -7.80 14.97
C HIS A 66 -13.57 -8.68 16.14
N LEU A 67 -12.34 -8.45 16.62
CA LEU A 67 -11.72 -9.25 17.68
C LEU A 67 -12.07 -8.77 19.11
N GLY A 68 -12.63 -7.57 19.26
CA GLY A 68 -12.92 -6.98 20.58
C GLY A 68 -11.66 -6.62 21.37
N ILE A 69 -10.56 -6.29 20.70
CA ILE A 69 -9.27 -5.90 21.29
C ILE A 69 -8.90 -4.47 20.88
N ASN A 70 -7.93 -3.88 21.57
CA ASN A 70 -7.38 -2.57 21.17
C ASN A 70 -6.18 -2.77 20.22
N ILE A 71 -6.23 -2.16 19.05
CA ILE A 71 -5.09 -2.16 18.09
C ILE A 71 -4.68 -0.72 17.81
N LYS A 72 -3.44 -0.38 18.15
CA LYS A 72 -2.87 0.95 17.91
C LYS A 72 -1.90 0.89 16.74
N VAL A 73 -2.14 1.70 15.71
CA VAL A 73 -1.17 1.93 14.63
C VAL A 73 -0.05 2.83 15.11
N ASP A 74 1.20 2.42 14.88
CA ASP A 74 2.40 3.11 15.35
C ASP A 74 3.38 3.35 14.19
N PRO A 75 3.51 4.60 13.71
CA PRO A 75 4.35 4.97 12.57
C PRO A 75 5.81 5.16 13.00
N VAL A 76 6.57 4.08 13.03
CA VAL A 76 7.97 4.07 13.53
C VAL A 76 9.02 3.97 12.42
N GLY A 77 8.61 3.68 11.19
CA GLY A 77 9.52 3.41 10.07
C GLY A 77 9.97 1.95 10.02
N THR A 78 10.54 1.55 8.87
CA THR A 78 10.84 0.13 8.58
C THR A 78 11.81 -0.47 9.59
N SER A 79 12.96 0.15 9.82
CA SER A 79 14.00 -0.39 10.71
C SER A 79 13.51 -0.56 12.16
N GLU A 80 12.85 0.46 12.72
CA GLU A 80 12.31 0.37 14.08
C GLU A 80 11.10 -0.56 14.19
N GLY A 81 10.30 -0.65 13.12
CA GLY A 81 9.20 -1.61 13.02
C GLY A 81 9.70 -3.05 13.06
N LEU A 82 10.73 -3.40 12.28
CA LEU A 82 11.36 -4.72 12.29
C LEU A 82 11.97 -5.04 13.65
N LYS A 83 12.74 -4.13 14.25
CA LYS A 83 13.28 -4.32 15.61
C LYS A 83 12.18 -4.51 16.67
N ALA A 84 11.05 -3.86 16.53
CA ALA A 84 9.91 -4.05 17.43
C ALA A 84 9.30 -5.44 17.24
N LEU A 85 9.17 -5.89 15.99
CA LEU A 85 8.65 -7.21 15.63
C LEU A 85 9.58 -8.31 16.15
N ASP A 86 10.90 -8.19 15.96
CA ASP A 86 11.91 -9.16 16.42
C ASP A 86 11.88 -9.40 17.93
N ARG A 87 11.56 -8.37 18.70
CA ARG A 87 11.55 -8.44 20.18
C ARG A 87 10.29 -9.05 20.76
N ASP A 88 9.26 -9.29 19.96
CA ASP A 88 7.94 -9.66 20.46
C ASP A 88 7.33 -10.89 19.79
N ALA A 89 7.69 -12.07 20.31
CA ALA A 89 7.06 -13.33 19.93
C ALA A 89 5.69 -13.57 20.61
N ARG A 90 5.23 -12.68 21.53
CA ARG A 90 3.99 -12.87 22.29
C ARG A 90 2.72 -12.46 21.53
N GLY A 91 2.89 -11.91 20.32
CA GLY A 91 1.76 -11.46 19.51
C GLY A 91 1.16 -10.11 19.94
N THR A 92 1.88 -9.33 20.78
CA THR A 92 1.48 -7.96 21.12
C THR A 92 1.95 -6.93 20.08
N THR A 93 2.80 -7.36 19.14
CA THR A 93 3.26 -6.54 18.01
C THR A 93 3.07 -7.32 16.71
N VAL A 94 2.42 -6.68 15.74
CA VAL A 94 2.34 -7.12 14.34
C VAL A 94 2.82 -5.98 13.46
N MET A 95 3.26 -6.27 12.24
CA MET A 95 3.65 -5.21 11.31
C MET A 95 2.75 -5.24 10.07
N LEU A 96 2.23 -4.08 9.67
CA LEU A 96 1.67 -3.89 8.35
C LEU A 96 2.67 -3.11 7.51
N HIS A 97 3.06 -3.68 6.40
CA HIS A 97 4.02 -3.08 5.48
C HIS A 97 3.63 -3.37 4.04
N HIS A 98 4.49 -3.01 3.12
CA HIS A 98 4.32 -3.23 1.68
C HIS A 98 5.66 -3.65 1.05
N ASP A 99 5.68 -3.78 -0.26
CA ASP A 99 6.83 -4.23 -1.07
C ASP A 99 8.19 -3.61 -0.69
N GLN A 100 8.22 -2.42 -0.08
CA GLN A 100 9.48 -1.81 0.37
C GLN A 100 10.32 -2.74 1.25
N ILE A 101 9.69 -3.66 2.01
CA ILE A 101 10.40 -4.55 2.92
C ILE A 101 11.40 -5.44 2.17
N TYR A 102 11.01 -6.02 1.04
CA TYR A 102 11.90 -6.83 0.22
C TYR A 102 12.72 -6.00 -0.77
N LEU A 103 12.21 -4.84 -1.23
CA LEU A 103 12.98 -3.92 -2.06
C LEU A 103 14.22 -3.42 -1.33
N SER A 104 14.10 -3.05 -0.05
CA SER A 104 15.24 -2.65 0.77
C SER A 104 16.31 -3.75 0.86
N TYR A 105 15.90 -5.01 0.95
CA TYR A 105 16.81 -6.16 0.88
C TYR A 105 17.45 -6.30 -0.51
N LEU A 106 16.65 -6.26 -1.58
CA LEU A 106 17.16 -6.39 -2.96
C LEU A 106 18.13 -5.27 -3.35
N TYR A 107 17.94 -4.06 -2.83
CA TYR A 107 18.88 -2.94 -3.01
C TYR A 107 20.08 -2.97 -2.06
N GLY A 108 20.17 -3.96 -1.17
CA GLY A 108 21.28 -4.08 -0.22
C GLY A 108 21.33 -2.97 0.83
N VAL A 109 20.18 -2.42 1.21
CA VAL A 109 20.12 -1.39 2.26
C VAL A 109 20.58 -2.00 3.59
N PRO A 110 21.62 -1.42 4.26
CA PRO A 110 22.16 -1.99 5.48
C PRO A 110 21.10 -2.21 6.57
N GLY A 111 21.10 -3.39 7.18
CA GLY A 111 20.18 -3.76 8.25
C GLY A 111 18.79 -4.21 7.75
N ASN A 112 18.64 -4.46 6.45
CA ASN A 112 17.44 -5.07 5.86
C ASN A 112 17.84 -6.43 5.27
N ASP A 113 17.54 -7.47 6.02
CA ASP A 113 17.74 -8.86 5.60
C ASP A 113 16.52 -9.37 4.81
N ASP A 114 16.64 -10.55 4.20
CA ASP A 114 15.54 -11.18 3.48
C ASP A 114 14.30 -11.35 4.38
N PRO A 115 13.21 -10.63 4.12
CA PRO A 115 12.02 -10.70 4.98
C PRO A 115 11.31 -12.05 4.90
N PHE A 116 11.41 -12.77 3.79
CA PHE A 116 10.79 -14.08 3.61
C PHE A 116 11.50 -15.18 4.40
N ALA A 117 12.78 -15.00 4.71
CA ALA A 117 13.56 -15.89 5.55
C ALA A 117 13.43 -15.58 7.06
N ASN A 118 13.19 -14.30 7.41
CA ASN A 118 13.29 -13.85 8.80
C ASN A 118 11.93 -13.63 9.48
N TYR A 119 10.84 -13.52 8.72
CA TYR A 119 9.49 -13.27 9.24
C TYR A 119 8.47 -14.24 8.64
N VAL A 120 7.33 -14.36 9.30
CA VAL A 120 6.18 -15.02 8.70
C VAL A 120 5.37 -13.97 7.94
N VAL A 121 5.25 -14.16 6.62
CA VAL A 121 4.39 -13.35 5.78
C VAL A 121 2.93 -13.69 6.09
N GLY A 122 2.18 -12.71 6.56
CA GLY A 122 0.75 -12.80 6.80
C GLY A 122 -0.07 -12.55 5.53
N PRO A 123 -1.41 -12.38 5.65
CA PRO A 123 -2.28 -12.09 4.54
C PRO A 123 -1.92 -10.78 3.84
N THR A 124 -2.14 -10.71 2.50
CA THR A 124 -2.25 -9.44 1.82
C THR A 124 -3.58 -8.77 2.18
N VAL A 125 -3.64 -7.44 2.07
CA VAL A 125 -4.84 -6.68 2.45
C VAL A 125 -5.29 -5.69 1.38
N ALA A 126 -4.37 -5.07 0.63
CA ALA A 126 -4.72 -4.09 -0.39
C ALA A 126 -3.61 -3.93 -1.43
N ILE A 127 -3.98 -3.40 -2.59
CA ILE A 127 -3.07 -2.85 -3.59
C ILE A 127 -3.25 -1.34 -3.63
N ASN A 128 -2.14 -0.60 -3.63
CA ASN A 128 -2.11 0.77 -4.08
C ASN A 128 -1.71 0.76 -5.56
N PRO A 129 -2.50 1.39 -6.46
CA PRO A 129 -2.23 1.36 -7.89
C PRO A 129 -0.99 2.16 -8.27
N GLY A 130 0.17 1.61 -7.96
CA GLY A 130 1.49 2.13 -8.29
C GLY A 130 1.88 3.38 -7.52
N ASP A 131 2.97 3.98 -7.96
CA ASP A 131 3.41 5.31 -7.55
C ASP A 131 3.25 6.31 -8.70
N SER A 132 2.88 7.53 -8.38
CA SER A 132 2.87 8.65 -9.32
C SER A 132 4.18 9.43 -9.26
N PHE A 133 4.68 9.84 -10.41
CA PHE A 133 5.77 10.80 -10.55
C PHE A 133 5.22 12.16 -10.92
N LEU A 134 5.67 13.19 -10.22
CA LEU A 134 5.14 14.53 -10.33
C LEU A 134 6.27 15.55 -10.49
N VAL A 135 5.92 16.65 -11.13
CA VAL A 135 6.75 17.86 -11.26
C VAL A 135 5.96 19.07 -10.75
N PRO A 136 6.61 20.21 -10.44
CA PRO A 136 5.90 21.47 -10.21
C PRO A 136 4.95 21.81 -11.37
N ALA A 137 3.80 22.42 -11.09
CA ALA A 137 2.82 22.76 -12.13
C ALA A 137 3.36 23.75 -13.16
N ASP A 138 4.30 24.62 -12.76
CA ASP A 138 5.00 25.58 -13.63
C ASP A 138 6.28 25.02 -14.27
N SER A 139 6.61 23.74 -14.03
CA SER A 139 7.77 23.08 -14.63
C SER A 139 7.74 23.12 -16.14
N PRO A 140 8.91 23.25 -16.82
CA PRO A 140 8.99 23.11 -18.27
C PRO A 140 8.63 21.70 -18.75
N TYR A 141 8.65 20.70 -17.88
CA TYR A 141 8.33 19.32 -18.21
C TYR A 141 6.83 19.08 -18.10
N GLN A 142 6.19 18.73 -19.21
CA GLN A 142 4.76 18.41 -19.27
C GLN A 142 4.51 16.91 -19.19
N THR A 143 5.48 16.11 -19.62
CA THR A 143 5.42 14.65 -19.76
C THR A 143 6.71 14.02 -19.28
N MET A 144 6.68 12.70 -19.07
CA MET A 144 7.90 11.92 -18.81
C MET A 144 8.86 11.97 -20.02
N ASP A 145 8.34 12.06 -21.24
CA ASP A 145 9.14 12.19 -22.45
C ASP A 145 9.97 13.48 -22.47
N ASP A 146 9.42 14.60 -21.99
CA ASP A 146 10.17 15.86 -21.86
C ASP A 146 11.34 15.71 -20.90
N ILE A 147 11.14 15.02 -19.77
CA ILE A 147 12.18 14.76 -18.76
C ILE A 147 13.30 13.90 -19.35
N LEU A 148 12.95 12.78 -20.02
CA LEU A 148 13.94 11.91 -20.66
C LEU A 148 14.67 12.60 -21.79
N THR A 149 13.99 13.47 -22.55
CA THR A 149 14.59 14.29 -23.61
C THR A 149 15.54 15.35 -23.04
N ALA A 150 15.16 16.01 -21.96
CA ALA A 150 16.03 16.98 -21.29
C ALA A 150 17.30 16.29 -20.76
N ALA A 151 17.18 15.12 -20.16
CA ALA A 151 18.32 14.32 -19.73
C ALA A 151 19.23 13.92 -20.93
N ALA A 152 18.64 13.52 -22.07
CA ALA A 152 19.38 13.22 -23.28
C ALA A 152 20.16 14.43 -23.85
N ASN A 153 19.64 15.63 -23.63
CA ASN A 153 20.26 16.89 -24.02
C ASN A 153 21.29 17.43 -23.00
N GLY A 154 21.59 16.67 -21.94
CA GLY A 154 22.58 17.03 -20.93
C GLY A 154 22.07 17.82 -19.74
N THR A 155 20.74 18.04 -19.64
CA THR A 155 20.14 18.68 -18.46
C THR A 155 20.14 17.70 -17.29
N GLN A 156 20.65 18.13 -16.14
CA GLN A 156 20.55 17.36 -14.90
C GLN A 156 19.12 17.40 -14.36
N ILE A 157 18.55 16.23 -14.08
CA ILE A 157 17.21 16.04 -13.51
C ILE A 157 17.38 15.47 -12.09
N ARG A 158 16.94 16.22 -11.11
CA ARG A 158 17.02 15.85 -9.68
C ARG A 158 15.72 15.15 -9.27
N VAL A 159 15.80 13.89 -8.88
CA VAL A 159 14.64 13.07 -8.52
C VAL A 159 14.68 12.75 -7.03
N ALA A 160 13.70 13.20 -6.27
CA ALA A 160 13.62 12.88 -4.84
C ALA A 160 13.15 11.44 -4.65
N ILE A 161 13.96 10.64 -3.96
CA ILE A 161 13.71 9.22 -3.68
C ILE A 161 13.92 8.91 -2.20
N GLN A 162 13.32 7.80 -1.77
CA GLN A 162 13.67 7.12 -0.53
C GLN A 162 14.50 5.89 -0.89
N PRO A 163 15.79 5.84 -0.50
CA PRO A 163 16.66 4.69 -0.80
C PRO A 163 16.06 3.37 -0.30
N GLY A 164 16.16 2.32 -1.12
CA GLY A 164 15.58 0.99 -0.86
C GLY A 164 14.05 0.94 -0.91
N GLY A 165 13.42 2.04 -1.29
CA GLY A 165 11.97 2.14 -1.33
C GLY A 165 11.35 1.97 -2.72
N VAL A 166 10.02 2.03 -2.78
CA VAL A 166 9.25 1.98 -4.03
C VAL A 166 9.63 3.13 -4.98
N SER A 167 10.07 4.28 -4.42
CA SER A 167 10.58 5.39 -5.20
C SER A 167 11.87 5.06 -5.95
N GLU A 168 12.73 4.24 -5.38
CA GLU A 168 14.01 3.91 -6.01
C GLU A 168 13.84 2.99 -7.21
N ILE A 169 12.91 2.04 -7.18
CA ILE A 169 12.71 1.18 -8.35
C ILE A 169 12.17 1.96 -9.55
N GLY A 170 11.25 2.91 -9.33
CA GLY A 170 10.79 3.79 -10.40
C GLY A 170 11.89 4.73 -10.91
N PHE A 171 12.71 5.29 -10.01
CA PHE A 171 13.89 6.07 -10.37
C PHE A 171 14.91 5.26 -11.21
N THR A 172 15.16 4.00 -10.80
CA THR A 172 16.04 3.09 -11.55
C THR A 172 15.48 2.83 -12.94
N ALA A 173 14.16 2.61 -13.06
CA ALA A 173 13.49 2.44 -14.34
C ALA A 173 13.59 3.71 -15.23
N MET A 174 13.43 4.92 -14.66
CA MET A 174 13.64 6.18 -15.40
C MET A 174 15.06 6.30 -15.95
N ARG A 175 16.08 6.01 -15.14
CA ARG A 175 17.49 6.02 -15.57
C ARG A 175 17.73 5.04 -16.69
N ASN A 176 17.22 3.82 -16.57
CA ASN A 176 17.32 2.83 -17.63
C ASN A 176 16.62 3.28 -18.92
N ALA A 177 15.41 3.82 -18.84
CA ALA A 177 14.73 4.34 -20.02
C ALA A 177 15.51 5.46 -20.71
N ALA A 178 16.15 6.35 -19.93
CA ALA A 178 17.07 7.35 -20.48
C ALA A 178 18.26 6.71 -21.19
N LYS A 179 18.90 5.68 -20.58
CA LYS A 179 20.02 4.94 -21.15
C LYS A 179 19.64 4.23 -22.45
N VAL A 180 18.50 3.51 -22.47
CA VAL A 180 18.00 2.82 -23.67
C VAL A 180 17.74 3.81 -24.80
N ARG A 181 17.18 4.97 -24.49
CA ARG A 181 16.86 6.03 -25.45
C ARG A 181 18.13 6.73 -25.96
N SER A 182 19.06 7.07 -25.09
CA SER A 182 20.29 7.80 -25.37
C SER A 182 21.40 7.38 -24.39
N PRO A 183 22.25 6.41 -24.74
CA PRO A 183 23.31 5.90 -23.87
C PRO A 183 24.18 7.02 -23.29
N GLY A 184 24.36 7.03 -21.96
CA GLY A 184 25.08 8.07 -21.22
C GLY A 184 24.18 9.12 -20.58
N SER A 185 22.92 9.27 -21.02
CA SER A 185 22.00 10.26 -20.47
C SER A 185 21.44 9.86 -19.10
N GLU A 186 21.53 8.59 -18.71
CA GLU A 186 21.16 8.11 -17.38
C GLU A 186 21.96 8.79 -16.25
N LYS A 187 23.16 9.31 -16.57
CA LYS A 187 24.01 10.05 -15.63
C LYS A 187 23.45 11.42 -15.27
N ASN A 188 22.60 11.94 -16.11
CA ASN A 188 21.93 13.23 -15.91
C ASN A 188 20.68 13.11 -15.04
N ILE A 189 20.20 11.90 -14.73
CA ILE A 189 19.12 11.65 -13.79
C ILE A 189 19.73 11.27 -12.43
N VAL A 190 19.65 12.18 -11.45
CA VAL A 190 20.35 12.06 -10.17
C VAL A 190 19.38 11.99 -9.00
N ALA A 191 19.72 11.17 -8.00
CA ALA A 191 18.90 11.00 -6.82
C ALA A 191 19.10 12.14 -5.82
N VAL A 192 17.99 12.61 -5.25
CA VAL A 192 17.95 13.43 -4.03
C VAL A 192 17.36 12.55 -2.94
N ASN A 193 18.20 12.10 -2.00
CA ASN A 193 17.78 11.19 -0.95
C ASN A 193 16.92 11.90 0.10
N THR A 194 15.76 11.34 0.39
CA THR A 194 14.77 11.83 1.36
C THR A 194 14.33 10.71 2.28
N GLY A 195 13.68 11.05 3.41
CA GLY A 195 13.23 10.07 4.40
C GLY A 195 11.75 9.70 4.34
N SER A 196 10.92 10.55 3.73
CA SER A 196 9.47 10.39 3.74
C SER A 196 8.79 11.04 2.53
N GLN A 197 7.47 10.83 2.37
CA GLN A 197 6.69 11.56 1.36
C GLN A 197 6.70 13.07 1.62
N ALA A 198 6.57 13.48 2.87
CA ALA A 198 6.60 14.91 3.22
C ALA A 198 7.94 15.56 2.86
N ASP A 199 9.06 14.85 3.07
CA ASP A 199 10.39 15.34 2.71
C ASP A 199 10.56 15.48 1.20
N LYS A 200 10.00 14.54 0.41
CA LYS A 200 10.00 14.66 -1.06
C LYS A 200 9.22 15.86 -1.54
N ASN A 201 8.02 16.06 -1.02
CA ASN A 201 7.20 17.23 -1.35
C ASN A 201 7.93 18.52 -0.98
N GLN A 202 8.53 18.59 0.21
CA GLN A 202 9.30 19.75 0.65
C GLN A 202 10.51 19.99 -0.24
N ALA A 203 11.25 18.94 -0.62
CA ALA A 203 12.40 19.05 -1.52
C ALA A 203 12.02 19.66 -2.88
N MET A 204 10.84 19.35 -3.41
CA MET A 204 10.34 19.97 -4.63
C MET A 204 9.95 21.43 -4.43
N TRP A 205 9.23 21.76 -3.34
CA TRP A 205 8.82 23.14 -3.05
C TRP A 205 10.01 24.06 -2.72
N ASP A 206 11.11 23.51 -2.23
CA ASP A 206 12.36 24.22 -1.96
C ASP A 206 13.32 24.25 -3.16
N ASP A 207 12.87 23.80 -4.34
CA ASP A 207 13.68 23.69 -5.57
C ASP A 207 14.95 22.84 -5.41
N LEU A 208 14.90 21.82 -4.54
CA LEU A 208 15.97 20.83 -4.37
C LEU A 208 15.77 19.61 -5.28
N ALA A 209 14.55 19.38 -5.75
CA ALA A 209 14.20 18.29 -6.67
C ALA A 209 13.29 18.81 -7.78
N ASP A 210 13.52 18.33 -9.00
CA ASP A 210 12.72 18.63 -10.19
C ASP A 210 11.55 17.66 -10.34
N VAL A 211 11.73 16.45 -9.82
CA VAL A 211 10.76 15.35 -9.88
C VAL A 211 10.66 14.70 -8.50
N ILE A 212 9.45 14.44 -8.08
CA ILE A 212 9.20 13.58 -6.90
C ILE A 212 8.38 12.37 -7.31
N ASN A 213 8.34 11.36 -6.45
CA ASN A 213 7.34 10.31 -6.54
C ASN A 213 6.55 10.18 -5.25
N GLY A 214 5.38 9.56 -5.36
CA GLY A 214 4.56 9.23 -4.21
C GLY A 214 3.26 8.55 -4.59
N SER A 215 2.49 8.15 -3.57
CA SER A 215 1.16 7.61 -3.84
C SER A 215 0.24 8.68 -4.45
N ILE A 216 -0.66 8.24 -5.30
CA ILE A 216 -1.70 9.10 -5.89
C ILE A 216 -2.51 9.76 -4.75
N GLN A 217 -2.91 8.99 -3.73
CA GLN A 217 -3.69 9.48 -2.59
C GLN A 217 -3.03 10.65 -1.84
N ALA A 218 -1.71 10.64 -1.71
CA ALA A 218 -1.00 11.69 -0.99
C ALA A 218 -0.82 12.96 -1.82
N ASN A 219 -0.81 12.85 -3.15
CA ASN A 219 -0.37 13.94 -4.04
C ASN A 219 -1.46 14.48 -4.96
N GLU A 220 -2.55 13.75 -5.20
CA GLU A 220 -3.63 14.18 -6.10
C GLU A 220 -4.16 15.58 -5.75
N GLN A 221 -4.34 15.88 -4.48
CA GLN A 221 -4.80 17.19 -4.01
C GLN A 221 -3.94 18.36 -4.49
N PHE A 222 -2.63 18.16 -4.69
CA PHE A 222 -1.74 19.20 -5.17
C PHE A 222 -1.86 19.43 -6.69
N THR A 223 -2.39 18.47 -7.41
CA THR A 223 -2.66 18.62 -8.86
C THR A 223 -3.94 19.40 -9.14
N GLN A 224 -4.77 19.64 -8.11
CA GLN A 224 -6.00 20.42 -8.17
C GLN A 224 -5.79 21.89 -7.80
N LEU A 225 -4.60 22.27 -7.34
CA LEU A 225 -4.27 23.65 -7.00
C LEU A 225 -4.15 24.51 -8.27
N PRO A 226 -4.42 25.81 -8.19
CA PRO A 226 -4.12 26.75 -9.28
C PRO A 226 -2.65 26.65 -9.69
N ALA A 227 -2.36 26.78 -10.99
CA ALA A 227 -1.02 26.59 -11.54
C ALA A 227 0.04 27.58 -10.99
N ASP A 228 -0.39 28.69 -10.44
CA ASP A 228 0.45 29.70 -9.79
C ASP A 228 0.62 29.47 -8.27
N ASP A 229 -0.01 28.46 -7.71
CA ASP A 229 0.23 28.05 -6.33
C ASP A 229 1.62 27.37 -6.23
N PRO A 230 2.50 27.80 -5.30
CA PRO A 230 3.85 27.24 -5.19
C PRO A 230 3.88 25.75 -4.79
N LYS A 231 2.74 25.16 -4.39
CA LYS A 231 2.59 23.76 -4.07
C LYS A 231 1.90 22.97 -5.17
N ALA A 232 1.45 23.63 -6.24
CA ALA A 232 0.79 22.97 -7.34
C ALA A 232 1.74 21.99 -8.05
N MET A 233 1.22 20.82 -8.38
CA MET A 233 1.96 19.74 -9.02
C MET A 233 1.22 19.25 -10.27
N ARG A 234 1.94 18.48 -11.09
CA ARG A 234 1.41 17.80 -12.27
C ARG A 234 1.93 16.38 -12.30
N PHE A 235 1.07 15.41 -12.61
CA PHE A 235 1.49 14.07 -12.94
C PHE A 235 2.26 14.05 -14.25
N VAL A 236 3.31 13.21 -14.31
CA VAL A 236 4.08 12.93 -15.54
C VAL A 236 4.20 11.45 -15.81
N TRP A 237 4.04 10.60 -14.81
CA TRP A 237 4.07 9.14 -14.93
C TRP A 237 3.41 8.47 -13.73
N ILE A 238 2.71 7.36 -13.98
CA ILE A 238 2.17 6.45 -12.96
C ILE A 238 2.68 5.05 -13.26
N THR A 239 3.30 4.41 -12.27
CA THR A 239 3.93 3.09 -12.45
C THR A 239 2.94 1.94 -12.56
N ALA A 240 1.67 2.14 -12.17
CA ALA A 240 0.65 1.10 -12.19
C ALA A 240 0.42 0.54 -13.59
N ARG A 241 0.10 -0.74 -13.65
CA ARG A 241 -0.41 -1.36 -14.88
C ARG A 241 -1.80 -0.81 -15.20
N PRO A 242 -2.15 -0.63 -16.48
CA PRO A 242 -3.51 -0.23 -16.87
C PRO A 242 -4.60 -1.11 -16.25
N ALA A 243 -4.41 -2.43 -16.28
CA ALA A 243 -5.35 -3.39 -15.66
C ALA A 243 -5.53 -3.21 -14.14
N THR A 244 -4.55 -2.63 -13.45
CA THR A 244 -4.65 -2.27 -12.03
C THR A 244 -5.43 -0.97 -11.88
N LEU A 245 -5.15 0.05 -12.70
CA LEU A 245 -5.91 1.30 -12.71
C LEU A 245 -7.38 1.08 -13.07
N ASP A 246 -7.68 0.13 -13.98
CA ASP A 246 -9.05 -0.25 -14.35
C ASP A 246 -9.85 -0.79 -13.16
N GLN A 247 -9.19 -1.41 -12.20
CA GLN A 247 -9.79 -1.92 -10.96
C GLN A 247 -9.83 -0.86 -9.84
N ALA A 248 -9.09 0.24 -9.99
CA ALA A 248 -9.01 1.25 -8.95
C ALA A 248 -10.36 1.94 -8.73
N PRO A 249 -10.77 2.11 -7.46
CA PRO A 249 -12.08 2.66 -7.14
C PRO A 249 -12.20 4.15 -7.48
N GLU A 250 -13.20 4.53 -8.25
CA GLU A 250 -13.43 5.94 -8.59
C GLU A 250 -13.72 6.82 -7.37
N ALA A 251 -14.35 6.26 -6.34
CA ALA A 251 -14.66 6.97 -5.11
C ALA A 251 -13.42 7.56 -4.41
N GLY A 252 -12.24 6.94 -4.60
CA GLY A 252 -10.99 7.41 -4.00
C GLY A 252 -10.10 8.24 -4.92
N MET A 253 -10.54 8.56 -6.13
CA MET A 253 -9.72 9.25 -7.14
C MET A 253 -9.64 10.77 -6.96
N GLY A 254 -10.34 11.33 -5.98
CA GLY A 254 -10.42 12.78 -5.81
C GLY A 254 -11.18 13.43 -6.96
N ALA A 255 -10.64 14.50 -7.51
CA ALA A 255 -11.19 15.20 -8.68
C ALA A 255 -10.66 14.63 -10.02
N THR A 256 -9.63 13.77 -9.98
CA THR A 256 -9.01 13.18 -11.17
C THR A 256 -9.80 11.95 -11.60
N THR A 257 -10.06 11.77 -12.89
CA THR A 257 -10.77 10.61 -13.42
C THR A 257 -9.83 9.43 -13.70
N ARG A 258 -10.39 8.21 -13.80
CA ARG A 258 -9.61 7.04 -14.27
C ARG A 258 -8.99 7.27 -15.64
N ALA A 259 -9.73 7.91 -16.55
CA ALA A 259 -9.25 8.22 -17.89
C ALA A 259 -8.04 9.18 -17.86
N ASP A 260 -8.03 10.12 -16.91
CA ASP A 260 -6.89 11.03 -16.71
C ASP A 260 -5.67 10.24 -16.19
N PHE A 261 -5.83 9.36 -15.20
CA PHE A 261 -4.71 8.56 -14.68
C PHE A 261 -4.11 7.62 -15.77
N LEU A 262 -4.94 7.06 -16.63
CA LEU A 262 -4.47 6.19 -17.73
C LEU A 262 -3.58 6.94 -18.74
N GLN A 263 -3.67 8.27 -18.85
CA GLN A 263 -2.77 9.07 -19.69
C GLN A 263 -1.33 9.07 -19.17
N TYR A 264 -1.14 8.83 -17.88
CA TYR A 264 0.18 8.81 -17.23
C TYR A 264 0.75 7.39 -17.04
N ALA A 265 0.04 6.35 -17.46
CA ALA A 265 0.45 4.96 -17.36
C ALA A 265 0.84 4.36 -18.72
N SER A 266 1.62 3.27 -18.72
CA SER A 266 1.89 2.51 -19.95
C SER A 266 0.57 2.02 -20.60
N PRO A 267 0.45 1.98 -21.92
CA PRO A 267 1.48 2.35 -22.92
C PRO A 267 1.42 3.84 -23.32
N VAL A 268 0.50 4.64 -22.77
CA VAL A 268 0.37 6.07 -23.13
C VAL A 268 1.61 6.83 -22.67
N THR A 269 2.03 6.62 -21.41
CA THR A 269 3.32 7.12 -20.91
C THR A 269 4.28 5.95 -20.76
N SER A 270 5.30 5.90 -21.63
CA SER A 270 6.24 4.79 -21.69
C SER A 270 7.54 5.08 -20.92
N VAL A 271 7.85 4.22 -19.96
CA VAL A 271 9.17 4.13 -19.32
C VAL A 271 9.69 2.73 -19.62
N THR A 272 10.47 2.61 -20.69
CA THR A 272 10.86 1.33 -21.24
C THR A 272 11.93 0.61 -20.40
N LEU A 273 11.85 -0.72 -20.34
CA LEU A 273 12.87 -1.58 -19.75
C LEU A 273 13.98 -1.91 -20.76
N ASP A 274 13.58 -2.26 -22.00
CA ASP A 274 14.48 -2.84 -23.02
C ASP A 274 14.22 -2.28 -24.43
N GLY A 275 13.43 -1.24 -24.56
CA GLY A 275 12.99 -0.67 -25.83
C GLY A 275 11.72 -1.32 -26.41
N THR A 276 11.22 -2.40 -25.81
CA THR A 276 10.03 -3.14 -26.27
C THR A 276 8.97 -3.33 -25.16
N LYS A 277 9.39 -3.37 -23.91
CA LYS A 277 8.54 -3.55 -22.73
C LYS A 277 8.67 -2.35 -21.81
N ASP A 278 7.55 -1.92 -21.28
CA ASP A 278 7.51 -0.84 -20.31
C ASP A 278 7.60 -1.38 -18.88
N PHE A 279 8.23 -0.59 -18.01
CA PHE A 279 8.23 -0.83 -16.60
C PHE A 279 6.83 -0.58 -16.02
N SER A 280 6.42 -1.46 -15.12
CA SER A 280 5.23 -1.25 -14.31
C SER A 280 5.40 -1.85 -12.91
N PHE A 281 4.79 -1.21 -11.92
CA PHE A 281 4.86 -1.63 -10.54
C PHE A 281 3.57 -1.22 -9.80
N ASP A 282 2.97 -2.18 -9.08
CA ASP A 282 1.85 -1.96 -8.18
C ASP A 282 2.32 -2.25 -6.76
N LYS A 283 1.96 -1.41 -5.80
CA LYS A 283 2.36 -1.55 -4.40
C LYS A 283 1.35 -2.39 -3.62
N GLU A 284 1.80 -3.46 -2.98
CA GLU A 284 0.95 -4.39 -2.23
C GLU A 284 1.22 -4.32 -0.74
N PHE A 285 0.15 -4.29 0.05
CA PHE A 285 0.19 -4.26 1.51
C PHE A 285 -0.11 -5.62 2.10
N PHE A 286 0.65 -6.00 3.10
CA PHE A 286 0.52 -7.29 3.79
C PHE A 286 0.96 -7.20 5.24
N LEU A 287 0.58 -8.20 6.03
CA LEU A 287 1.04 -8.35 7.41
C LEU A 287 2.35 -9.13 7.46
N LEU A 288 3.14 -8.83 8.49
CA LEU A 288 4.30 -9.61 8.91
C LEU A 288 4.18 -9.93 10.39
N TYR A 289 4.60 -11.13 10.75
CA TYR A 289 4.64 -11.65 12.10
C TYR A 289 6.06 -12.05 12.48
N ASN A 290 6.39 -11.94 13.77
CA ASN A 290 7.60 -12.55 14.31
C ASN A 290 7.58 -14.06 14.04
N LYS A 291 8.70 -14.64 13.57
CA LYS A 291 8.80 -16.06 13.22
C LYS A 291 8.55 -17.01 14.40
N ASP A 292 8.81 -16.53 15.63
CA ASP A 292 8.65 -17.29 16.87
C ASP A 292 7.28 -17.03 17.55
N MET A 293 6.37 -16.27 16.90
CA MET A 293 5.02 -16.05 17.38
C MET A 293 4.21 -17.35 17.35
N ASP A 294 3.40 -17.58 18.37
CA ASP A 294 2.50 -18.74 18.43
C ASP A 294 1.64 -18.83 17.14
N PRO A 295 1.70 -19.93 16.40
CA PRO A 295 0.88 -20.12 15.21
C PRO A 295 -0.61 -19.89 15.43
N ALA A 296 -1.15 -20.23 16.60
CA ALA A 296 -2.55 -20.03 16.93
C ALA A 296 -2.95 -18.54 17.00
N LEU A 297 -2.03 -17.65 17.41
CA LEU A 297 -2.27 -16.21 17.40
C LEU A 297 -2.27 -15.65 15.96
N MET A 298 -1.34 -16.10 15.13
CA MET A 298 -1.30 -15.75 13.71
C MET A 298 -2.59 -16.22 13.01
N ASP A 299 -3.00 -17.46 13.24
CA ASP A 299 -4.21 -18.04 12.64
C ASP A 299 -5.47 -17.30 13.08
N ALA A 300 -5.52 -16.82 14.32
CA ALA A 300 -6.66 -16.01 14.80
C ALA A 300 -6.76 -14.68 14.07
N ILE A 301 -5.65 -13.99 13.84
CA ILE A 301 -5.62 -12.72 13.07
C ILE A 301 -5.98 -12.98 11.60
N ASP A 302 -5.40 -14.01 10.99
CA ASP A 302 -5.64 -14.37 9.59
C ASP A 302 -7.11 -14.76 9.35
N THR A 303 -7.69 -15.53 10.26
CA THR A 303 -9.10 -15.93 10.21
C THR A 303 -10.01 -14.71 10.34
N ALA A 304 -9.73 -13.83 11.32
CA ALA A 304 -10.48 -12.59 11.51
C ALA A 304 -10.44 -11.70 10.25
N LEU A 305 -9.28 -11.57 9.60
CA LEU A 305 -9.17 -10.84 8.33
C LEU A 305 -10.03 -11.51 7.24
N GLY A 306 -9.98 -12.83 7.11
CA GLY A 306 -10.81 -13.56 6.17
C GLY A 306 -12.30 -13.29 6.37
N GLU A 307 -12.78 -13.31 7.62
CA GLU A 307 -14.17 -13.01 7.98
C GLU A 307 -14.54 -11.55 7.71
N ILE A 308 -13.64 -10.59 8.02
CA ILE A 308 -13.83 -9.16 7.74
C ILE A 308 -13.95 -8.90 6.24
N TYR A 309 -13.09 -9.52 5.42
CA TYR A 309 -13.17 -9.38 3.97
C TYR A 309 -14.39 -10.09 3.37
N ALA A 310 -14.82 -11.21 3.94
CA ALA A 310 -16.04 -11.87 3.54
C ALA A 310 -17.31 -11.03 3.85
N ALA A 311 -17.29 -10.23 4.92
CA ALA A 311 -18.38 -9.31 5.28
C ALA A 311 -18.50 -8.10 4.32
N GLY A 312 -17.42 -7.62 3.73
CA GLY A 312 -17.42 -6.63 2.66
C GLY A 312 -17.31 -5.15 3.07
N ASP A 313 -17.35 -4.82 4.36
CA ASP A 313 -17.32 -3.40 4.78
C ASP A 313 -15.92 -2.77 4.69
N ILE A 314 -14.86 -3.54 4.92
CA ILE A 314 -13.48 -3.06 4.79
C ILE A 314 -13.18 -2.63 3.35
N GLN A 315 -13.70 -3.37 2.35
CA GLN A 315 -13.49 -3.07 0.94
C GLN A 315 -14.06 -1.70 0.55
N LYS A 316 -15.20 -1.30 1.11
CA LYS A 316 -15.77 0.03 0.87
C LYS A 316 -14.85 1.12 1.39
N ARG A 317 -14.34 0.97 2.61
CA ARG A 317 -13.41 1.93 3.23
C ARG A 317 -12.09 2.01 2.47
N GLN A 318 -11.57 0.87 2.02
CA GLN A 318 -10.38 0.83 1.18
C GLN A 318 -10.62 1.52 -0.17
N ALA A 319 -11.79 1.29 -0.79
CA ALA A 319 -12.17 1.92 -2.04
C ALA A 319 -12.27 3.46 -1.92
N GLU A 320 -12.87 3.97 -0.85
CA GLU A 320 -12.95 5.41 -0.56
C GLU A 320 -11.57 6.06 -0.38
N ALA A 321 -10.57 5.28 0.04
CA ALA A 321 -9.18 5.68 0.21
C ALA A 321 -8.28 5.35 -0.99
N PHE A 322 -8.85 5.03 -2.14
CA PHE A 322 -8.15 4.68 -3.38
C PHE A 322 -7.28 3.41 -3.28
N PHE A 323 -7.63 2.48 -2.41
CA PHE A 323 -7.02 1.15 -2.41
C PHE A 323 -7.90 0.14 -3.14
N ILE A 324 -7.27 -0.78 -3.85
CA ILE A 324 -7.91 -1.97 -4.39
C ILE A 324 -7.87 -3.05 -3.30
N PRO A 325 -9.01 -3.53 -2.81
CA PRO A 325 -9.04 -4.64 -1.86
C PRO A 325 -8.34 -5.87 -2.44
N ASN A 326 -7.40 -6.45 -1.70
CA ASN A 326 -6.63 -7.61 -2.17
C ASN A 326 -6.31 -8.56 -1.00
N PHE A 327 -7.32 -9.24 -0.51
CA PHE A 327 -7.12 -10.25 0.52
C PHE A 327 -6.70 -11.58 -0.09
N GLN A 328 -5.52 -12.04 0.31
CA GLN A 328 -5.04 -13.41 0.06
C GLN A 328 -4.63 -14.02 1.39
N PRO A 329 -5.09 -15.26 1.72
CA PRO A 329 -4.62 -15.96 2.90
C PRO A 329 -3.11 -16.15 2.90
N ARG A 330 -2.50 -16.26 4.08
CA ARG A 330 -1.06 -16.31 4.31
C ARG A 330 -0.27 -17.18 3.31
N ALA A 331 -0.70 -18.41 3.05
CA ALA A 331 0.00 -19.30 2.12
C ALA A 331 0.03 -18.77 0.68
N GLN A 332 -1.10 -18.22 0.20
CA GLN A 332 -1.18 -17.62 -1.12
C GLN A 332 -0.40 -16.30 -1.19
N ALA A 333 -0.47 -15.50 -0.13
CA ALA A 333 0.29 -14.25 0.00
C ALA A 333 1.81 -14.51 -0.07
N LEU A 334 2.31 -15.52 0.65
CA LEU A 334 3.73 -15.89 0.62
C LEU A 334 4.17 -16.31 -0.80
N GLU A 335 3.43 -17.20 -1.44
CA GLU A 335 3.74 -17.66 -2.81
C GLU A 335 3.76 -16.47 -3.80
N HIS A 336 2.72 -15.65 -3.76
CA HIS A 336 2.57 -14.50 -4.64
C HIS A 336 3.68 -13.46 -4.43
N LEU A 337 3.94 -13.05 -3.17
CA LEU A 337 4.92 -12.02 -2.86
C LEU A 337 6.36 -12.49 -3.08
N SER A 338 6.66 -13.78 -2.83
CA SER A 338 7.97 -14.36 -3.15
C SER A 338 8.24 -14.33 -4.65
N ALA A 339 7.28 -14.79 -5.46
CA ALA A 339 7.39 -14.74 -6.92
C ALA A 339 7.51 -13.29 -7.46
N LYS A 340 6.78 -12.35 -6.84
CA LYS A 340 6.90 -10.92 -7.17
C LYS A 340 8.28 -10.38 -6.82
N SER A 341 8.82 -10.71 -5.64
CA SER A 341 10.14 -10.30 -5.19
C SER A 341 11.25 -10.83 -6.12
N GLU A 342 11.20 -12.12 -6.49
CA GLU A 342 12.15 -12.71 -7.44
C GLU A 342 12.13 -12.01 -8.79
N ARG A 343 10.94 -11.75 -9.34
CA ARG A 343 10.79 -11.03 -10.61
C ARG A 343 11.36 -9.61 -10.54
N ILE A 344 11.10 -8.91 -9.43
CA ILE A 344 11.61 -7.54 -9.23
C ILE A 344 13.13 -7.56 -9.02
N GLY A 345 13.66 -8.57 -8.29
CA GLY A 345 15.10 -8.77 -8.14
C GLY A 345 15.80 -8.90 -9.49
N GLY A 346 15.26 -9.72 -10.39
CA GLY A 346 15.79 -9.83 -11.76
C GLY A 346 15.78 -8.50 -12.52
N ILE A 347 14.70 -7.71 -12.40
CA ILE A 347 14.63 -6.37 -13.01
C ILE A 347 15.70 -5.44 -12.41
N ILE A 348 15.89 -5.44 -11.10
CA ILE A 348 16.90 -4.59 -10.44
C ILE A 348 18.31 -5.00 -10.90
N GLU A 349 18.61 -6.29 -10.95
CA GLU A 349 19.89 -6.82 -11.43
C GLU A 349 20.16 -6.40 -12.88
N ASP A 350 19.18 -6.58 -13.78
CA ASP A 350 19.27 -6.18 -15.18
C ASP A 350 19.54 -4.67 -15.33
N LEU A 351 18.85 -3.84 -14.52
CA LEU A 351 18.99 -2.38 -14.55
C LEU A 351 20.30 -1.86 -13.93
N GLN A 352 20.95 -2.66 -13.07
CA GLN A 352 22.21 -2.30 -12.39
C GLN A 352 23.45 -2.94 -13.01
N SER A 353 23.30 -4.03 -13.80
CA SER A 353 24.42 -4.87 -14.28
C SER A 353 25.28 -4.25 -15.39
N GLU A 354 25.11 -2.99 -15.71
CA GLU A 354 25.85 -2.24 -16.73
C GLU A 354 26.37 -0.89 -16.19
#